data_f60cfc1164808771991c9822c04985fd
#
_entry.id   f60cfc1164808771991c9822c04985fd
#
_cell.length_a   1.000
_cell.length_b   1.000
_cell.length_c   1.000
_cell.angle_alpha   90.00
_cell.angle_beta   90.00
_cell.angle_gamma   90.00
#
_symmetry.space_group_name_H-M   'P 1'
#
loop_
_entity.id
_entity.type
_entity.pdbx_description
1 polymer ?
#
loop_
_entity_poly.entity_id
_entity_poly.type
_entity_poly.pdbx_seq_one_letter_code
_entity_poly.pdbx_strand_id
1 'polypeptide(L)'
;MESAAPVSYPSQPILLNVEPQLFVTDFTLALAFFTEKLGFKVGYTYGDPPFYGEVVRDGARLNLRKVARPVLDHSVGGDLLSAAILVSNAKQLYIEFQERGVEFHQPLRREPWHGQGQGGFIVADPDGNLINFGGRTD
;
A
#
# COMPACT_ATOMS: atom_id res chain seq x y z
N MET A 1 10.47 -39.98 -24.32
CA MET A 1 9.82 -38.93 -23.55
C MET A 1 10.80 -37.81 -23.32
N GLU A 2 10.40 -36.64 -23.70
CA GLU A 2 11.24 -35.49 -23.50
C GLU A 2 11.11 -34.99 -22.06
N SER A 3 12.21 -34.88 -21.35
CA SER A 3 12.20 -34.33 -20.04
C SER A 3 12.11 -32.81 -20.13
N ALA A 4 11.39 -32.21 -19.21
CA ALA A 4 11.34 -30.75 -19.14
C ALA A 4 12.76 -30.22 -18.90
N ALA A 5 13.09 -29.13 -19.55
CA ALA A 5 14.36 -28.45 -19.28
C ALA A 5 14.41 -28.03 -17.81
N PRO A 6 15.56 -28.15 -17.16
CA PRO A 6 15.69 -27.68 -15.79
C PRO A 6 15.39 -26.20 -15.74
N VAL A 7 14.74 -25.79 -14.64
CA VAL A 7 14.48 -24.36 -14.41
C VAL A 7 15.83 -23.66 -14.28
N SER A 8 16.04 -22.67 -15.13
CA SER A 8 17.27 -21.89 -15.10
C SER A 8 17.05 -20.64 -14.28
N TYR A 9 17.86 -20.46 -13.25
CA TYR A 9 17.85 -19.26 -12.46
C TYR A 9 19.04 -18.39 -12.84
N PRO A 10 18.88 -17.06 -12.80
CA PRO A 10 20.03 -16.20 -13.03
C PRO A 10 21.18 -16.56 -12.09
N SER A 11 22.41 -16.44 -12.59
CA SER A 11 23.61 -16.69 -11.77
C SER A 11 23.71 -15.69 -10.60
N GLN A 12 23.07 -14.53 -10.72
CA GLN A 12 22.99 -13.56 -9.64
C GLN A 12 21.55 -13.45 -9.14
N PRO A 13 21.36 -13.40 -7.82
CA PRO A 13 20.03 -13.19 -7.26
C PRO A 13 19.43 -11.88 -7.74
N ILE A 14 18.12 -11.89 -7.96
CA ILE A 14 17.36 -10.71 -8.38
C ILE A 14 16.36 -10.39 -7.28
N LEU A 15 16.31 -9.12 -6.86
CA LEU A 15 15.30 -8.64 -5.92
C LEU A 15 14.01 -8.45 -6.69
N LEU A 16 12.95 -9.19 -6.34
CA LEU A 16 11.71 -9.23 -7.11
C LEU A 16 10.77 -8.08 -6.78
N ASN A 17 10.57 -7.81 -5.49
CA ASN A 17 9.69 -6.72 -5.05
C ASN A 17 9.95 -6.40 -3.59
N VAL A 18 9.21 -5.43 -3.08
CA VAL A 18 9.23 -5.04 -1.68
C VAL A 18 7.80 -5.12 -1.15
N GLU A 19 7.63 -5.68 0.04
CA GLU A 19 6.32 -5.80 0.67
C GLU A 19 6.37 -5.14 2.05
N PRO A 20 6.01 -3.85 2.13
CA PRO A 20 5.95 -3.17 3.43
C PRO A 20 4.98 -3.86 4.38
N GLN A 21 5.33 -3.90 5.66
CA GLN A 21 4.46 -4.43 6.70
C GLN A 21 3.78 -3.29 7.45
N LEU A 22 2.45 -3.31 7.49
CA LEU A 22 1.66 -2.36 8.23
C LEU A 22 1.09 -3.07 9.47
N PHE A 23 1.20 -2.43 10.61
CA PHE A 23 0.72 -2.98 11.87
C PHE A 23 -0.68 -2.43 12.16
N VAL A 24 -1.62 -3.34 12.39
CA VAL A 24 -3.03 -2.99 12.54
C VAL A 24 -3.59 -3.61 13.82
N THR A 25 -4.50 -2.92 14.48
CA THR A 25 -5.08 -3.42 15.73
C THR A 25 -6.35 -4.22 15.52
N ASP A 26 -7.10 -3.93 14.45
CA ASP A 26 -8.30 -4.64 14.06
C ASP A 26 -8.11 -5.18 12.65
N PHE A 27 -7.84 -6.47 12.53
CA PHE A 27 -7.49 -7.06 11.25
C PHE A 27 -8.66 -7.03 10.25
N THR A 28 -9.89 -7.32 10.71
CA THR A 28 -11.07 -7.30 9.85
C THR A 28 -11.34 -5.90 9.32
N LEU A 29 -11.24 -4.90 10.18
CA LEU A 29 -11.43 -3.51 9.79
C LEU A 29 -10.36 -3.07 8.80
N ALA A 30 -9.11 -3.48 9.02
CA ALA A 30 -8.02 -3.16 8.10
C ALA A 30 -8.25 -3.78 6.72
N LEU A 31 -8.64 -5.05 6.65
CA LEU A 31 -8.97 -5.69 5.38
C LEU A 31 -10.08 -4.95 4.66
N ALA A 32 -11.13 -4.56 5.36
CA ALA A 32 -12.24 -3.82 4.77
C ALA A 32 -11.77 -2.48 4.21
N PHE A 33 -10.91 -1.78 4.93
CA PHE A 33 -10.37 -0.51 4.47
C PHE A 33 -9.59 -0.68 3.16
N PHE A 34 -8.66 -1.61 3.11
CA PHE A 34 -7.84 -1.79 1.92
C PHE A 34 -8.64 -2.32 0.73
N THR A 35 -9.61 -3.20 0.96
CA THR A 35 -10.40 -3.77 -0.13
C THR A 35 -11.50 -2.84 -0.60
N GLU A 36 -12.27 -2.27 0.30
CA GLU A 36 -13.44 -1.46 -0.06
C GLU A 36 -13.06 -0.02 -0.41
N LYS A 37 -12.15 0.57 0.34
CA LYS A 37 -11.75 1.96 0.13
C LYS A 37 -10.64 2.13 -0.87
N LEU A 38 -9.62 1.27 -0.83
CA LEU A 38 -8.46 1.42 -1.70
C LEU A 38 -8.44 0.47 -2.89
N GLY A 39 -9.43 -0.41 -3.00
CA GLY A 39 -9.56 -1.28 -4.17
C GLY A 39 -8.54 -2.40 -4.26
N PHE A 40 -7.90 -2.74 -3.16
CA PHE A 40 -7.00 -3.89 -3.12
C PHE A 40 -7.81 -5.17 -3.05
N LYS A 41 -7.16 -6.29 -3.34
CA LYS A 41 -7.71 -7.62 -3.16
C LYS A 41 -6.90 -8.35 -2.10
N VAL A 42 -7.55 -9.25 -1.38
CA VAL A 42 -6.84 -10.12 -0.43
C VAL A 42 -6.02 -11.12 -1.22
N GLY A 43 -4.70 -11.12 -1.00
CA GLY A 43 -3.83 -12.13 -1.58
C GLY A 43 -3.90 -13.42 -0.79
N TYR A 44 -3.75 -13.33 0.51
CA TYR A 44 -3.93 -14.44 1.45
C TYR A 44 -4.15 -13.91 2.85
N THR A 45 -4.68 -14.76 3.72
CA THR A 45 -4.74 -14.51 5.17
C THR A 45 -4.20 -15.72 5.90
N TYR A 46 -3.69 -15.50 7.09
CA TYR A 46 -3.12 -16.52 7.94
C TYR A 46 -3.69 -16.41 9.35
N GLY A 47 -4.05 -17.56 9.92
CA GLY A 47 -4.61 -17.63 11.26
C GLY A 47 -6.12 -17.77 11.27
N ASP A 48 -6.65 -18.25 12.41
CA ASP A 48 -8.09 -18.40 12.65
C ASP A 48 -8.37 -18.04 14.11
N PRO A 49 -8.86 -16.81 14.38
CA PRO A 49 -9.14 -15.73 13.41
C PRO A 49 -7.87 -15.19 12.76
N PRO A 50 -7.98 -14.60 11.57
CA PRO A 50 -6.79 -14.12 10.86
C PRO A 50 -6.07 -13.00 11.62
N PHE A 51 -4.73 -13.08 11.64
CA PHE A 51 -3.89 -12.06 12.27
C PHE A 51 -2.77 -11.55 11.36
N TYR A 52 -2.66 -12.10 10.17
CA TYR A 52 -1.66 -11.74 9.18
C TYR A 52 -2.23 -11.95 7.78
N GLY A 53 -1.85 -11.12 6.84
CA GLY A 53 -2.30 -11.29 5.48
C GLY A 53 -1.65 -10.33 4.52
N GLU A 54 -1.97 -10.52 3.25
CA GLU A 54 -1.48 -9.70 2.16
C GLU A 54 -2.65 -9.10 1.40
N VAL A 55 -2.53 -7.82 1.08
CA VAL A 55 -3.45 -7.16 0.15
C VAL A 55 -2.66 -6.71 -1.08
N VAL A 56 -3.26 -6.85 -2.26
CA VAL A 56 -2.59 -6.67 -3.55
C VAL A 56 -3.47 -5.83 -4.47
N ARG A 57 -2.86 -4.84 -5.09
CA ARG A 57 -3.49 -4.13 -6.19
C ARG A 57 -2.40 -3.86 -7.23
N ASP A 58 -2.57 -4.42 -8.43
CA ASP A 58 -1.56 -4.34 -9.50
C ASP A 58 -0.20 -4.78 -8.95
N GLY A 59 0.82 -3.95 -9.09
CA GLY A 59 2.16 -4.26 -8.57
C GLY A 59 2.37 -3.95 -7.09
N ALA A 60 1.40 -3.37 -6.42
CA ALA A 60 1.53 -3.01 -5.01
C ALA A 60 1.10 -4.17 -4.12
N ARG A 61 1.96 -4.53 -3.16
CA ARG A 61 1.71 -5.59 -2.19
C ARG A 61 2.03 -5.06 -0.80
N LEU A 62 1.07 -5.18 0.09
CA LEU A 62 1.23 -4.75 1.48
C LEU A 62 0.89 -5.92 2.39
N ASN A 63 1.68 -6.10 3.43
CA ASN A 63 1.40 -7.09 4.46
C ASN A 63 0.74 -6.39 5.65
N LEU A 64 -0.33 -6.98 6.15
CA LEU A 64 -1.02 -6.50 7.33
C LEU A 64 -0.76 -7.47 8.47
N ARG A 65 -0.29 -6.95 9.60
CA ARG A 65 -0.04 -7.77 10.78
C ARG A 65 -0.78 -7.20 11.98
N LYS A 66 -1.57 -8.07 12.62
CA LYS A 66 -2.29 -7.67 13.83
C LYS A 66 -1.33 -7.51 15.00
N VAL A 67 -1.48 -6.41 15.71
CA VAL A 67 -0.75 -6.13 16.95
C VAL A 67 -1.76 -5.70 18.02
N ALA A 68 -1.33 -5.76 19.28
CA ALA A 68 -2.23 -5.44 20.39
C ALA A 68 -2.52 -3.94 20.51
N ARG A 69 -1.56 -3.10 20.13
CA ARG A 69 -1.65 -1.64 20.26
C ARG A 69 -0.98 -0.99 19.06
N PRO A 70 -1.39 0.25 18.69
CA PRO A 70 -0.72 0.99 17.63
C PRO A 70 0.77 1.13 17.91
N VAL A 71 1.59 0.99 16.88
CA VAL A 71 3.05 1.06 17.01
C VAL A 71 3.65 2.37 16.50
N LEU A 72 2.84 3.18 15.78
CA LEU A 72 3.31 4.44 15.22
C LEU A 72 3.00 5.58 16.16
N ASP A 73 3.98 6.45 16.37
CA ASP A 73 3.84 7.67 17.14
C ASP A 73 4.17 8.85 16.23
N HIS A 74 3.12 9.48 15.69
CA HIS A 74 3.28 10.62 14.78
C HIS A 74 3.66 11.91 15.53
N SER A 75 3.69 11.89 16.87
CA SER A 75 4.08 13.06 17.65
C SER A 75 5.56 13.40 17.55
N VAL A 76 6.38 12.46 17.02
CA VAL A 76 7.82 12.71 16.85
C VAL A 76 8.12 13.72 15.74
N GLY A 77 7.12 14.14 14.98
CA GLY A 77 7.24 15.20 13.99
C GLY A 77 7.16 14.69 12.57
N GLY A 78 6.53 15.48 11.69
CA GLY A 78 6.33 15.14 10.29
C GLY A 78 5.39 13.97 10.08
N ASP A 79 5.18 13.63 8.83
CA ASP A 79 4.38 12.48 8.45
C ASP A 79 5.27 11.25 8.36
N LEU A 80 4.99 10.24 9.16
CA LEU A 80 5.72 8.99 9.15
C LEU A 80 5.03 8.05 8.16
N LEU A 81 5.56 7.99 6.95
CA LEU A 81 4.97 7.14 5.92
C LEU A 81 5.29 5.68 6.18
N SER A 82 4.27 4.83 6.18
CA SER A 82 4.45 3.38 6.24
C SER A 82 4.78 2.81 4.87
N ALA A 83 4.29 3.44 3.81
CA ALA A 83 4.58 3.03 2.44
C ALA A 83 4.43 4.23 1.50
N ALA A 84 5.18 4.19 0.41
CA ALA A 84 5.03 5.11 -0.70
C ALA A 84 4.81 4.26 -1.96
N ILE A 85 3.70 4.48 -2.62
CA ILE A 85 3.30 3.69 -3.80
C ILE A 85 3.31 4.62 -5.01
N LEU A 86 4.05 4.21 -6.03
CA LEU A 86 4.04 4.91 -7.30
C LEU A 86 2.87 4.44 -8.13
N VAL A 87 2.15 5.37 -8.72
CA VAL A 87 0.98 5.08 -9.54
C VAL A 87 1.11 5.81 -10.88
N SER A 88 0.59 5.19 -11.93
CA SER A 88 0.71 5.76 -13.27
C SER A 88 0.04 7.13 -13.41
N ASN A 89 -1.03 7.37 -12.64
CA ASN A 89 -1.71 8.66 -12.62
C ASN A 89 -2.33 8.91 -11.25
N ALA A 90 -1.70 9.78 -10.46
CA ALA A 90 -2.14 10.08 -9.10
C ALA A 90 -3.47 10.83 -9.10
N LYS A 91 -3.71 11.70 -10.08
CA LYS A 91 -4.96 12.45 -10.16
C LYS A 91 -6.16 11.52 -10.38
N GLN A 92 -6.02 10.56 -11.31
CA GLN A 92 -7.10 9.61 -11.58
C GLN A 92 -7.37 8.72 -10.37
N LEU A 93 -6.33 8.29 -9.67
CA LEU A 93 -6.50 7.49 -8.46
C LEU A 93 -7.16 8.31 -7.35
N TYR A 94 -6.76 9.57 -7.22
CA TYR A 94 -7.35 10.48 -6.24
C TYR A 94 -8.87 10.62 -6.46
N ILE A 95 -9.29 10.77 -7.71
CA ILE A 95 -10.71 10.85 -8.07
C ILE A 95 -11.42 9.55 -7.71
N GLU A 96 -10.82 8.40 -8.04
CA GLU A 96 -11.39 7.10 -7.68
C GLU A 96 -11.58 6.98 -6.17
N PHE A 97 -10.57 7.35 -5.40
CA PHE A 97 -10.64 7.27 -3.94
C PHE A 97 -11.69 8.23 -3.35
N GLN A 98 -11.85 9.41 -3.94
CA GLN A 98 -12.93 10.32 -3.54
C GLN A 98 -14.31 9.67 -3.76
N GLU A 99 -14.49 8.99 -4.88
CA GLU A 99 -15.74 8.29 -5.19
C GLU A 99 -15.99 7.13 -4.24
N ARG A 100 -14.92 6.50 -3.73
CA ARG A 100 -15.02 5.42 -2.74
C ARG A 100 -15.21 5.94 -1.31
N GLY A 101 -15.23 7.24 -1.12
CA GLY A 101 -15.42 7.84 0.21
C GLY A 101 -14.19 7.81 1.09
N VAL A 102 -13.00 7.76 0.50
CA VAL A 102 -11.74 7.83 1.25
C VAL A 102 -11.57 9.21 1.85
N GLU A 103 -11.18 9.28 3.11
CA GLU A 103 -10.75 10.51 3.75
C GLU A 103 -9.25 10.64 3.58
N PHE A 104 -8.79 11.83 3.18
CA PHE A 104 -7.38 12.04 2.89
C PHE A 104 -6.69 12.71 4.07
N HIS A 105 -5.57 12.12 4.48
CA HIS A 105 -4.68 12.76 5.45
C HIS A 105 -4.07 14.01 4.82
N GLN A 106 -3.71 13.91 3.54
CA GLN A 106 -3.26 15.05 2.76
C GLN A 106 -3.86 14.95 1.37
N PRO A 107 -4.59 15.99 0.91
CA PRO A 107 -5.17 15.97 -0.42
C PRO A 107 -4.11 16.03 -1.51
N LEU A 108 -4.53 15.77 -2.75
CA LEU A 108 -3.63 15.80 -3.90
C LEU A 108 -2.95 17.16 -4.02
N ARG A 109 -1.63 17.13 -4.15
CA ARG A 109 -0.82 18.33 -4.37
C ARG A 109 0.25 18.03 -5.38
N ARG A 110 0.74 19.07 -6.04
CA ARG A 110 1.87 18.95 -6.96
C ARG A 110 3.16 18.93 -6.17
N GLU A 111 4.10 18.15 -6.66
CA GLU A 111 5.41 17.98 -6.05
C GLU A 111 6.46 18.44 -7.07
N PRO A 112 6.79 19.75 -7.12
CA PRO A 112 7.66 20.28 -8.18
C PRO A 112 9.03 19.60 -8.28
N TRP A 113 9.54 19.12 -7.14
CA TRP A 113 10.85 18.44 -7.12
C TRP A 113 10.82 17.05 -7.75
N HIS A 114 9.64 16.50 -8.01
CA HIS A 114 9.50 15.22 -8.70
C HIS A 114 9.32 15.40 -10.21
N GLY A 115 9.36 16.62 -10.68
CA GLY A 115 9.18 16.95 -12.08
C GLY A 115 7.82 17.58 -12.36
N GLN A 116 7.72 18.19 -13.53
CA GLN A 116 6.49 18.86 -13.95
C GLN A 116 5.39 17.82 -14.14
N GLY A 117 4.18 18.12 -13.66
CA GLY A 117 3.05 17.22 -13.80
C GLY A 117 3.06 16.05 -12.82
N GLN A 118 3.90 16.10 -11.79
CA GLN A 118 3.97 15.07 -10.76
C GLN A 118 3.34 15.58 -9.46
N GLY A 119 2.85 14.66 -8.66
CA GLY A 119 2.28 14.99 -7.37
C GLY A 119 1.86 13.76 -6.61
N GLY A 120 1.17 13.97 -5.49
CA GLY A 120 0.73 12.86 -4.67
C GLY A 120 -0.25 13.27 -3.60
N PHE A 121 -0.76 12.28 -2.91
CA PHE A 121 -1.67 12.46 -1.79
C PHE A 121 -1.41 11.36 -0.75
N ILE A 122 -1.86 11.60 0.47
CA ILE A 122 -1.63 10.66 1.58
C ILE A 122 -2.97 10.22 2.14
N VAL A 123 -3.13 8.90 2.31
CA VAL A 123 -4.27 8.32 3.01
C VAL A 123 -3.80 7.74 4.33
N ALA A 124 -4.68 7.73 5.33
CA ALA A 124 -4.43 7.07 6.61
C ALA A 124 -5.37 5.88 6.73
N ASP A 125 -4.82 4.72 7.12
CA ASP A 125 -5.66 3.59 7.45
C ASP A 125 -6.28 3.78 8.85
N PRO A 126 -7.14 2.85 9.32
CA PRO A 126 -7.78 3.01 10.62
C PRO A 126 -6.80 3.12 11.80
N ASP A 127 -5.59 2.61 11.67
CA ASP A 127 -4.57 2.67 12.73
C ASP A 127 -3.61 3.84 12.58
N GLY A 128 -3.83 4.70 11.58
CA GLY A 128 -2.95 5.83 11.33
C GLY A 128 -1.71 5.49 10.52
N ASN A 129 -1.66 4.32 9.89
CA ASN A 129 -0.60 4.03 8.92
C ASN A 129 -0.80 4.95 7.73
N LEU A 130 0.23 5.71 7.37
CA LEU A 130 0.15 6.68 6.29
C LEU A 130 0.74 6.09 5.02
N ILE A 131 -0.01 6.18 3.93
CA ILE A 131 0.40 5.68 2.63
C ILE A 131 0.34 6.83 1.64
N ASN A 132 1.49 7.13 1.04
CA ASN A 132 1.56 8.13 -0.01
C ASN A 132 1.38 7.46 -1.37
N PHE A 133 0.53 8.05 -2.21
CA PHE A 133 0.38 7.64 -3.60
C PHE A 133 0.88 8.80 -4.46
N GLY A 134 1.89 8.52 -5.30
CA GLY A 134 2.54 9.54 -6.11
C GLY A 134 2.61 9.15 -7.56
N GLY A 135 2.50 10.13 -8.45
CA GLY A 135 2.57 9.92 -9.88
C GLY A 135 2.13 11.15 -10.65
N ARG A 136 1.79 10.94 -11.92
CA ARG A 136 1.36 12.04 -12.77
C ARG A 136 0.05 12.64 -12.26
N THR A 137 -0.08 13.95 -12.44
CA THR A 137 -1.28 14.70 -12.05
C THR A 137 -1.98 15.34 -13.23
N ASP A 138 -1.52 15.06 -14.43
CA ASP A 138 -2.11 15.59 -15.68
C ASP A 138 -2.83 14.53 -16.50
#